data_60b86c728b74b2bb3d6681e6cd594e67
#
_entry.id   60b86c728b74b2bb3d6681e6cd594e67
#
_cell.length_a   1.000
_cell.length_b   1.000
_cell.length_c   1.000
_cell.angle_alpha   90.00
_cell.angle_beta   90.00
_cell.angle_gamma   90.00
#
_symmetry.space_group_name_H-M   'P 1'
#
loop_
_entity.id
_entity.type
_entity.pdbx_description
1 polymer ?
#
loop_
_entity_poly.entity_id
_entity_poly.type
_entity_poly.pdbx_seq_one_letter_code
_entity_poly.pdbx_strand_id
1 'polypeptide(L)'
;MNIQEAKETIEKALRAYFARDEIGFPLVPLRQQRPILLIGPPGIGKTAIMEQIAEECGVGLVAYTMTHHTRQSAMGLPEICTRGIEGKMVHTTEYTMSEIIASIYDCMEQTGKKRGILFLDEINCVSETLAPVMLQLLQEKKFGNQHIPDDWLIVAAGNPPEYNKSVREFDVATLDRVRKIEVLPELSVWLSYAEKNQIHSAVTTYLMAHSDHFYSVS
;
A
#
# COMPACT_ATOMS: atom_id res chain seq x y z
N MET A 1 3.96 -0.44 17.31
CA MET A 1 2.58 0.03 17.64
C MET A 1 1.58 -1.07 17.34
N ASN A 2 0.37 -1.00 17.89
CA ASN A 2 -0.69 -1.95 17.54
C ASN A 2 -1.40 -1.56 16.24
N ILE A 3 -2.29 -2.44 15.75
CA ILE A 3 -2.98 -2.23 14.45
C ILE A 3 -3.94 -1.03 14.48
N GLN A 4 -4.55 -0.69 15.63
CA GLN A 4 -5.43 0.46 15.77
C GLN A 4 -4.64 1.78 15.69
N GLU A 5 -3.49 1.86 16.35
CA GLU A 5 -2.59 3.02 16.27
C GLU A 5 -2.03 3.21 14.85
N ALA A 6 -1.77 2.08 14.14
CA ALA A 6 -1.36 2.12 12.74
C ALA A 6 -2.47 2.70 11.86
N LYS A 7 -3.73 2.25 12.05
CA LYS A 7 -4.92 2.78 11.38
C LYS A 7 -5.02 4.30 11.56
N GLU A 8 -5.02 4.78 12.80
CA GLU A 8 -5.10 6.22 13.12
C GLU A 8 -3.95 7.03 12.49
N THR A 9 -2.76 6.42 12.43
CA THR A 9 -1.59 7.08 11.82
C THR A 9 -1.77 7.24 10.32
N ILE A 10 -2.36 6.25 9.63
CA ILE A 10 -2.67 6.32 8.20
C ILE A 10 -3.77 7.35 7.94
N GLU A 11 -4.83 7.37 8.74
CA GLU A 11 -5.90 8.38 8.63
C GLU A 11 -5.37 9.81 8.79
N LYS A 12 -4.50 10.03 9.77
CA LYS A 12 -3.83 11.33 9.97
C LYS A 12 -2.98 11.72 8.77
N ALA A 13 -2.26 10.75 8.17
CA ALA A 13 -1.49 10.98 6.95
C ALA A 13 -2.40 11.31 5.76
N LEU A 14 -3.51 10.59 5.54
CA LEU A 14 -4.49 10.89 4.51
C LEU A 14 -5.03 12.32 4.64
N ARG A 15 -5.48 12.70 5.84
CA ARG A 15 -6.00 14.05 6.09
C ARG A 15 -4.95 15.13 5.81
N ALA A 16 -3.70 14.92 6.23
CA ALA A 16 -2.62 15.86 6.00
C ALA A 16 -2.23 15.98 4.53
N TYR A 17 -2.13 14.85 3.81
CA TYR A 17 -1.69 14.83 2.42
C TYR A 17 -2.76 15.33 1.44
N PHE A 18 -4.03 15.13 1.78
CA PHE A 18 -5.15 15.61 0.97
C PHE A 18 -5.62 17.02 1.33
N ALA A 19 -5.05 17.62 2.40
CA ALA A 19 -5.34 19.00 2.75
C ALA A 19 -4.82 19.97 1.67
N ARG A 20 -5.64 20.96 1.35
CA ARG A 20 -5.36 21.98 0.34
C ARG A 20 -5.47 23.36 0.98
N ASP A 21 -4.69 24.31 0.47
CA ASP A 21 -4.86 25.72 0.81
C ASP A 21 -6.08 26.34 0.11
N GLU A 22 -6.31 27.63 0.35
CA GLU A 22 -7.44 28.38 -0.24
C GLU A 22 -7.40 28.46 -1.77
N ILE A 23 -6.23 28.25 -2.39
CA ILE A 23 -5.99 28.30 -3.84
C ILE A 23 -6.03 26.88 -4.46
N GLY A 24 -6.10 25.82 -3.61
CA GLY A 24 -6.17 24.42 -4.03
C GLY A 24 -4.83 23.68 -4.09
N PHE A 25 -3.71 24.30 -3.63
CA PHE A 25 -2.43 23.63 -3.56
C PHE A 25 -2.32 22.72 -2.33
N PRO A 26 -1.60 21.57 -2.44
CA PRO A 26 -1.35 20.69 -1.31
C PRO A 26 -0.60 21.42 -0.17
N LEU A 27 -1.12 21.37 1.05
CA LEU A 27 -0.41 21.90 2.22
C LEU A 27 0.90 21.16 2.50
N VAL A 28 0.92 19.84 2.24
CA VAL A 28 2.15 19.05 2.25
C VAL A 28 2.58 18.84 0.81
N PRO A 29 3.73 19.37 0.36
CA PRO A 29 4.21 19.20 -1.01
C PRO A 29 4.29 17.72 -1.40
N LEU A 30 3.91 17.37 -2.62
CA LEU A 30 3.82 15.96 -3.10
C LEU A 30 5.12 15.17 -2.85
N ARG A 31 6.28 15.79 -3.04
CA ARG A 31 7.59 15.18 -2.79
C ARG A 31 7.88 14.88 -1.31
N GLN A 32 7.13 15.49 -0.38
CA GLN A 32 7.23 15.26 1.07
C GLN A 32 6.18 14.27 1.57
N GLN A 33 5.20 13.93 0.74
CA GLN A 33 4.19 12.92 1.04
C GLN A 33 4.79 11.53 0.91
N ARG A 34 5.33 10.99 1.99
CA ARG A 34 5.99 9.68 1.99
C ARG A 34 4.98 8.55 1.91
N PRO A 35 5.20 7.51 1.07
CA PRO A 35 4.48 6.25 1.17
C PRO A 35 4.61 5.66 2.57
N ILE A 36 3.60 4.92 3.01
CA ILE A 36 3.61 4.24 4.30
C ILE A 36 3.99 2.78 4.07
N LEU A 37 4.89 2.25 4.88
CA LEU A 37 5.32 0.85 4.86
C LEU A 37 4.98 0.19 6.20
N LEU A 38 3.96 -0.68 6.18
CA LEU A 38 3.56 -1.49 7.34
C LEU A 38 4.37 -2.77 7.40
N ILE A 39 5.16 -2.96 8.42
CA ILE A 39 5.87 -4.22 8.68
C ILE A 39 5.28 -4.86 9.92
N GLY A 40 4.81 -6.08 9.79
CA GLY A 40 4.24 -6.81 10.93
C GLY A 40 3.85 -8.24 10.55
N PRO A 41 3.66 -9.10 11.55
CA PRO A 41 3.33 -10.50 11.35
C PRO A 41 2.11 -10.73 10.44
N PRO A 42 1.98 -11.90 9.79
CA PRO A 42 0.80 -12.23 9.00
C PRO A 42 -0.45 -12.33 9.90
N GLY A 43 -1.63 -12.08 9.35
CA GLY A 43 -2.91 -12.28 10.06
C GLY A 43 -3.30 -11.21 11.10
N ILE A 44 -2.51 -10.15 11.30
CA ILE A 44 -2.82 -9.09 12.29
C ILE A 44 -3.81 -8.02 11.80
N GLY A 45 -4.37 -8.18 10.60
CA GLY A 45 -5.41 -7.28 10.07
C GLY A 45 -4.90 -6.13 9.21
N LYS A 46 -3.66 -6.17 8.68
CA LYS A 46 -3.10 -5.11 7.82
C LYS A 46 -4.01 -4.74 6.64
N THR A 47 -4.57 -5.74 5.96
CA THR A 47 -5.50 -5.53 4.83
C THR A 47 -6.85 -5.01 5.31
N ALA A 48 -7.40 -5.58 6.40
CA ALA A 48 -8.70 -5.20 6.93
C ALA A 48 -8.78 -3.72 7.35
N ILE A 49 -7.70 -3.16 7.90
CA ILE A 49 -7.71 -1.73 8.26
C ILE A 49 -7.73 -0.81 7.03
N MET A 50 -7.27 -1.25 5.86
CA MET A 50 -7.34 -0.45 4.63
C MET A 50 -8.79 -0.27 4.17
N GLU A 51 -9.59 -1.34 4.22
CA GLU A 51 -11.02 -1.28 3.91
C GLU A 51 -11.76 -0.34 4.88
N GLN A 52 -11.50 -0.47 6.17
CA GLN A 52 -12.09 0.40 7.20
C GLN A 52 -11.71 1.87 6.98
N ILE A 53 -10.44 2.18 6.72
CA ILE A 53 -9.98 3.55 6.46
C ILE A 53 -10.65 4.12 5.20
N ALA A 54 -10.74 3.32 4.13
CA ALA A 54 -11.33 3.75 2.88
C ALA A 54 -12.82 4.08 3.04
N GLU A 55 -13.54 3.30 3.84
CA GLU A 55 -14.94 3.53 4.17
C GLU A 55 -15.11 4.76 5.08
N GLU A 56 -14.39 4.82 6.20
CA GLU A 56 -14.51 5.89 7.20
C GLU A 56 -14.03 7.25 6.68
N CYS A 57 -13.01 7.27 5.82
CA CYS A 57 -12.52 8.49 5.18
C CYS A 57 -13.23 8.84 3.86
N GLY A 58 -14.11 7.96 3.36
CA GLY A 58 -14.84 8.18 2.10
C GLY A 58 -13.94 8.23 0.87
N VAL A 59 -12.80 7.53 0.87
CA VAL A 59 -11.83 7.49 -0.24
C VAL A 59 -11.89 6.17 -1.03
N GLY A 60 -11.32 6.15 -2.24
CA GLY A 60 -11.18 4.93 -3.02
C GLY A 60 -10.14 3.99 -2.42
N LEU A 61 -10.26 2.70 -2.71
CA LEU A 61 -9.26 1.69 -2.35
C LEU A 61 -8.98 0.80 -3.56
N VAL A 62 -7.71 0.71 -3.92
CA VAL A 62 -7.20 -0.29 -4.85
C VAL A 62 -6.18 -1.12 -4.10
N ALA A 63 -6.39 -2.43 -4.03
CA ALA A 63 -5.56 -3.34 -3.25
C ALA A 63 -5.02 -4.48 -4.12
N TYR A 64 -3.72 -4.73 -4.00
CA TYR A 64 -3.02 -5.80 -4.70
C TYR A 64 -2.13 -6.62 -3.77
N THR A 65 -2.14 -7.94 -3.94
CA THR A 65 -1.14 -8.83 -3.35
C THR A 65 -0.01 -9.02 -4.36
N MET A 66 1.13 -8.43 -4.08
CA MET A 66 2.22 -8.28 -5.06
C MET A 66 2.93 -9.58 -5.45
N THR A 67 2.85 -10.63 -4.64
CA THR A 67 3.39 -11.97 -4.96
C THR A 67 2.75 -12.62 -6.18
N HIS A 68 1.55 -12.20 -6.55
CA HIS A 68 0.81 -12.71 -7.73
C HIS A 68 1.12 -11.93 -9.00
N HIS A 69 1.91 -10.85 -8.92
CA HIS A 69 2.22 -9.98 -10.03
C HIS A 69 3.59 -10.25 -10.63
N THR A 70 3.68 -10.04 -11.94
CA THR A 70 4.94 -10.04 -12.69
C THR A 70 5.41 -8.62 -12.94
N ARG A 71 6.65 -8.46 -13.42
CA ARG A 71 7.15 -7.17 -13.85
C ARG A 71 6.31 -6.56 -14.96
N GLN A 72 5.82 -7.39 -15.89
CA GLN A 72 5.01 -6.92 -17.02
C GLN A 72 3.63 -6.41 -16.58
N SER A 73 2.95 -7.09 -15.66
CA SER A 73 1.66 -6.60 -15.14
C SER A 73 1.81 -5.30 -14.36
N ALA A 74 2.92 -5.13 -13.64
CA ALA A 74 3.17 -3.92 -12.85
C ALA A 74 3.61 -2.71 -13.71
N MET A 75 4.46 -2.93 -14.74
CA MET A 75 5.02 -1.85 -15.57
C MET A 75 4.27 -1.62 -16.88
N GLY A 76 3.47 -2.59 -17.35
CA GLY A 76 2.95 -2.65 -18.70
C GLY A 76 3.90 -3.39 -19.66
N LEU A 77 3.44 -3.59 -20.88
CA LEU A 77 4.19 -4.24 -21.95
C LEU A 77 4.92 -3.22 -22.81
N PRO A 78 6.15 -3.51 -23.27
CA PRO A 78 6.84 -2.61 -24.19
C PRO A 78 6.18 -2.67 -25.58
N GLU A 79 5.90 -1.50 -26.15
CA GLU A 79 5.42 -1.32 -27.51
C GLU A 79 6.40 -0.47 -28.32
N ILE A 80 6.57 -0.81 -29.60
CA ILE A 80 7.39 -0.02 -30.52
C ILE A 80 6.50 1.04 -31.16
N CYS A 81 6.73 2.30 -30.81
CA CYS A 81 6.04 3.45 -31.36
C CYS A 81 6.95 4.22 -32.31
N THR A 82 6.38 4.81 -33.35
CA THR A 82 7.13 5.69 -34.29
C THR A 82 6.88 7.14 -33.93
N ARG A 83 7.92 7.89 -33.64
CA ARG A 83 7.87 9.33 -33.32
C ARG A 83 8.72 10.16 -34.25
N GLY A 84 8.26 11.38 -34.59
CA GLY A 84 9.06 12.38 -35.24
C GLY A 84 9.92 13.15 -34.24
N ILE A 85 11.26 13.03 -34.36
CA ILE A 85 12.21 13.78 -33.55
C ILE A 85 13.13 14.53 -34.48
N GLU A 86 13.20 15.86 -34.37
CA GLU A 86 14.01 16.73 -35.19
C GLU A 86 13.83 16.51 -36.72
N GLY A 87 12.59 16.26 -37.15
CA GLY A 87 12.23 15.99 -38.55
C GLY A 87 12.58 14.59 -39.07
N LYS A 88 13.06 13.68 -38.20
CA LYS A 88 13.34 12.29 -38.56
C LYS A 88 12.34 11.36 -37.81
N MET A 89 11.84 10.37 -38.55
CA MET A 89 11.02 9.30 -37.95
C MET A 89 11.94 8.29 -37.25
N VAL A 90 11.74 8.12 -35.96
CA VAL A 90 12.52 7.17 -35.14
C VAL A 90 11.59 6.20 -34.46
N HIS A 91 12.08 4.97 -34.23
CA HIS A 91 11.37 4.00 -33.40
C HIS A 91 11.78 4.17 -31.93
N THR A 92 10.78 4.30 -31.07
CA THR A 92 10.96 4.41 -29.63
C THR A 92 10.19 3.28 -28.93
N THR A 93 10.68 2.83 -27.80
CA THR A 93 9.93 1.88 -26.97
C THR A 93 9.13 2.67 -25.93
N GLU A 94 7.84 2.44 -25.90
CA GLU A 94 6.91 2.91 -24.87
C GLU A 94 6.34 1.73 -24.13
N TYR A 95 5.79 1.97 -22.95
CA TYR A 95 5.11 0.92 -22.18
C TYR A 95 3.61 1.20 -22.19
N THR A 96 2.81 0.15 -22.36
CA THR A 96 1.36 0.22 -22.13
C THR A 96 1.10 0.65 -20.68
N MET A 97 -0.12 1.12 -20.38
CA MET A 97 -0.45 1.50 -19.02
C MET A 97 -0.32 0.30 -18.07
N SER A 98 0.27 0.53 -16.91
CA SER A 98 0.33 -0.42 -15.80
C SER A 98 -1.09 -0.83 -15.39
N GLU A 99 -1.33 -2.13 -15.19
CA GLU A 99 -2.58 -2.65 -14.67
C GLU A 99 -2.96 -1.99 -13.33
N ILE A 100 -1.96 -1.78 -12.46
CA ILE A 100 -2.16 -1.16 -11.15
C ILE A 100 -2.63 0.30 -11.30
N ILE A 101 -2.04 1.04 -12.23
CA ILE A 101 -2.44 2.44 -12.48
C ILE A 101 -3.81 2.49 -13.17
N ALA A 102 -4.08 1.61 -14.12
CA ALA A 102 -5.39 1.51 -14.77
C ALA A 102 -6.49 1.26 -13.74
N SER A 103 -6.29 0.35 -12.80
CA SER A 103 -7.27 0.07 -11.73
C SER A 103 -7.53 1.26 -10.80
N ILE A 104 -6.57 2.17 -10.64
CA ILE A 104 -6.82 3.43 -9.94
C ILE A 104 -7.83 4.28 -10.71
N TYR A 105 -7.64 4.44 -12.01
CA TYR A 105 -8.57 5.20 -12.85
C TYR A 105 -9.94 4.53 -12.92
N ASP A 106 -10.00 3.21 -13.05
CA ASP A 106 -11.25 2.44 -13.01
C ASP A 106 -11.99 2.64 -11.69
N CYS A 107 -11.28 2.60 -10.56
CA CYS A 107 -11.85 2.89 -9.24
C CYS A 107 -12.41 4.32 -9.16
N MET A 108 -11.68 5.30 -9.70
CA MET A 108 -12.15 6.69 -9.74
C MET A 108 -13.42 6.84 -10.58
N GLU A 109 -13.48 6.17 -11.72
CA GLU A 109 -14.64 6.21 -12.63
C GLU A 109 -15.86 5.51 -12.02
N GLN A 110 -15.69 4.32 -11.48
CA GLN A 110 -16.79 3.52 -10.92
C GLN A 110 -17.36 4.09 -9.63
N THR A 111 -16.51 4.67 -8.78
CA THR A 111 -16.92 5.15 -7.45
C THR A 111 -17.17 6.66 -7.39
N GLY A 112 -16.69 7.42 -8.37
CA GLY A 112 -16.67 8.88 -8.36
C GLY A 112 -15.66 9.49 -7.37
N LYS A 113 -14.87 8.64 -6.66
CA LYS A 113 -13.91 9.07 -5.64
C LYS A 113 -12.58 9.40 -6.30
N LYS A 114 -12.21 10.68 -6.33
CA LYS A 114 -10.94 11.15 -6.93
C LYS A 114 -9.71 10.92 -6.05
N ARG A 115 -9.91 10.62 -4.77
CA ARG A 115 -8.87 10.40 -3.75
C ARG A 115 -8.92 8.97 -3.27
N GLY A 116 -7.76 8.39 -2.97
CA GLY A 116 -7.74 6.99 -2.58
C GLY A 116 -6.46 6.49 -1.92
N ILE A 117 -6.48 5.22 -1.63
CA ILE A 117 -5.34 4.43 -1.16
C ILE A 117 -5.01 3.41 -2.24
N LEU A 118 -3.75 3.36 -2.64
CA LEU A 118 -3.17 2.22 -3.32
C LEU A 118 -2.49 1.34 -2.26
N PHE A 119 -3.08 0.19 -1.98
CA PHE A 119 -2.55 -0.78 -1.02
C PHE A 119 -1.82 -1.93 -1.74
N LEU A 120 -0.55 -2.13 -1.38
CA LEU A 120 0.32 -3.14 -1.97
C LEU A 120 0.77 -4.11 -0.87
N ASP A 121 0.09 -5.26 -0.79
CA ASP A 121 0.41 -6.28 0.21
C ASP A 121 1.56 -7.18 -0.25
N GLU A 122 2.28 -7.76 0.71
CA GLU A 122 3.43 -8.66 0.50
C GLU A 122 4.54 -8.07 -0.39
N ILE A 123 4.76 -6.75 -0.30
CA ILE A 123 5.69 -6.03 -1.19
C ILE A 123 7.14 -6.51 -1.07
N ASN A 124 7.52 -7.08 0.04
CA ASN A 124 8.87 -7.61 0.29
C ASN A 124 9.03 -9.10 -0.02
N CYS A 125 7.99 -9.75 -0.53
CA CYS A 125 7.99 -11.16 -0.96
C CYS A 125 7.94 -11.33 -2.48
N VAL A 126 8.12 -10.25 -3.24
CA VAL A 126 8.05 -10.25 -4.69
C VAL A 126 9.27 -10.91 -5.34
N SER A 127 9.11 -11.30 -6.62
CA SER A 127 10.21 -11.87 -7.41
C SER A 127 11.39 -10.90 -7.56
N GLU A 128 12.57 -11.44 -7.88
CA GLU A 128 13.80 -10.63 -8.10
C GLU A 128 13.64 -9.59 -9.20
N THR A 129 12.88 -9.92 -10.23
CA THR A 129 12.64 -9.01 -11.36
C THR A 129 11.64 -7.92 -11.06
N LEU A 130 10.73 -8.13 -10.08
CA LEU A 130 9.73 -7.17 -9.67
C LEU A 130 10.22 -6.26 -8.53
N ALA A 131 11.10 -6.75 -7.66
CA ALA A 131 11.58 -5.98 -6.51
C ALA A 131 12.12 -4.58 -6.87
N PRO A 132 12.98 -4.38 -7.89
CA PRO A 132 13.45 -3.05 -8.26
C PRO A 132 12.34 -2.10 -8.69
N VAL A 133 11.29 -2.64 -9.33
CA VAL A 133 10.12 -1.86 -9.76
C VAL A 133 9.31 -1.37 -8.55
N MET A 134 9.14 -2.24 -7.54
CA MET A 134 8.47 -1.86 -6.30
C MET A 134 9.27 -0.82 -5.51
N LEU A 135 10.58 -0.94 -5.47
CA LEU A 135 11.45 0.06 -4.84
C LEU A 135 11.33 1.41 -5.56
N GLN A 136 11.35 1.42 -6.89
CA GLN A 136 11.15 2.65 -7.67
C GLN A 136 9.78 3.27 -7.36
N LEU A 137 8.71 2.47 -7.29
CA LEU A 137 7.37 2.95 -6.94
C LEU A 137 7.35 3.62 -5.56
N LEU A 138 7.95 3.00 -4.56
CA LEU A 138 8.02 3.56 -3.21
C LEU A 138 8.86 4.86 -3.15
N GLN A 139 9.88 4.96 -3.98
CA GLN A 139 10.76 6.12 -4.02
C GLN A 139 10.23 7.29 -4.84
N GLU A 140 9.61 6.99 -5.99
CA GLU A 140 9.28 7.99 -7.03
C GLU A 140 7.78 8.09 -7.32
N LYS A 141 6.94 7.24 -6.71
CA LYS A 141 5.49 7.15 -6.93
C LYS A 141 5.12 6.96 -8.40
N LYS A 142 5.92 6.16 -9.12
CA LYS A 142 5.69 5.88 -10.54
C LYS A 142 6.12 4.46 -10.92
N PHE A 143 5.51 3.95 -11.98
CA PHE A 143 5.94 2.78 -12.74
C PHE A 143 6.50 3.24 -14.08
N GLY A 144 7.81 3.09 -14.31
CA GLY A 144 8.46 3.63 -15.50
C GLY A 144 8.25 5.16 -15.62
N ASN A 145 7.51 5.58 -16.65
CA ASN A 145 7.14 6.98 -16.90
C ASN A 145 5.70 7.34 -16.46
N GLN A 146 4.98 6.39 -15.87
CA GLN A 146 3.58 6.57 -15.46
C GLN A 146 3.50 6.86 -13.96
N HIS A 147 2.95 8.00 -13.58
CA HIS A 147 2.82 8.43 -12.20
C HIS A 147 1.51 7.94 -11.57
N ILE A 148 1.57 7.59 -10.29
CA ILE A 148 0.37 7.44 -9.46
C ILE A 148 -0.29 8.82 -9.32
N PRO A 149 -1.62 8.94 -9.45
CA PRO A 149 -2.31 10.21 -9.24
C PRO A 149 -2.00 10.85 -7.89
N ASP A 150 -1.85 12.17 -7.87
CA ASP A 150 -1.35 12.93 -6.70
C ASP A 150 -2.17 12.73 -5.44
N ASP A 151 -3.50 12.58 -5.58
CA ASP A 151 -4.42 12.37 -4.45
C ASP A 151 -4.60 10.87 -4.09
N TRP A 152 -3.58 10.03 -4.40
CA TRP A 152 -3.55 8.64 -4.01
C TRP A 152 -2.37 8.36 -3.07
N LEU A 153 -2.67 7.93 -1.84
CA LEU A 153 -1.67 7.52 -0.87
C LEU A 153 -1.24 6.08 -1.14
N ILE A 154 0.06 5.85 -1.28
CA ILE A 154 0.62 4.50 -1.35
C ILE A 154 0.80 3.99 0.08
N VAL A 155 0.16 2.87 0.39
CA VAL A 155 0.39 2.08 1.60
C VAL A 155 0.88 0.71 1.18
N ALA A 156 2.07 0.34 1.58
CA ALA A 156 2.63 -0.97 1.33
C ALA A 156 2.65 -1.79 2.61
N ALA A 157 2.51 -3.10 2.52
CA ALA A 157 2.62 -4.00 3.66
C ALA A 157 3.61 -5.14 3.36
N GLY A 158 4.29 -5.59 4.38
CA GLY A 158 5.20 -6.72 4.32
C GLY A 158 5.27 -7.46 5.64
N ASN A 159 5.83 -8.66 5.60
CA ASN A 159 6.07 -9.47 6.78
C ASN A 159 7.54 -9.37 7.20
N PRO A 160 7.86 -9.47 8.50
CA PRO A 160 9.24 -9.61 8.95
C PRO A 160 9.88 -10.92 8.48
N PRO A 161 11.22 -10.98 8.37
CA PRO A 161 11.93 -12.16 7.86
C PRO A 161 11.69 -13.44 8.64
N GLU A 162 11.34 -13.33 9.92
CA GLU A 162 11.08 -14.46 10.81
C GLU A 162 9.88 -15.30 10.37
N TYR A 163 8.95 -14.68 9.64
CA TYR A 163 7.69 -15.31 9.22
C TYR A 163 7.69 -15.81 7.77
N ASN A 164 8.68 -15.41 6.96
CA ASN A 164 8.77 -15.85 5.58
C ASN A 164 10.20 -15.77 5.07
N LYS A 165 10.77 -16.91 4.71
CA LYS A 165 12.15 -17.02 4.17
C LYS A 165 12.35 -16.32 2.81
N SER A 166 11.27 -16.02 2.10
CA SER A 166 11.30 -15.29 0.82
C SER A 166 11.34 -13.78 0.99
N VAL A 167 11.27 -13.28 2.21
CA VAL A 167 11.31 -11.86 2.52
C VAL A 167 12.66 -11.26 2.15
N ARG A 168 12.60 -10.12 1.47
CA ARG A 168 13.76 -9.28 1.17
C ARG A 168 13.76 -8.08 2.10
N GLU A 169 14.92 -7.73 2.61
CA GLU A 169 15.09 -6.51 3.37
C GLU A 169 15.14 -5.31 2.42
N PHE A 170 14.52 -4.22 2.84
CA PHE A 170 14.63 -2.94 2.13
C PHE A 170 15.96 -2.28 2.46
N ASP A 171 16.60 -1.70 1.45
CA ASP A 171 17.80 -0.91 1.64
C ASP A 171 17.51 0.39 2.42
N VAL A 172 18.56 0.97 2.99
CA VAL A 172 18.48 2.21 3.79
C VAL A 172 17.89 3.36 2.95
N ALA A 173 18.25 3.44 1.66
CA ALA A 173 17.78 4.52 0.78
C ALA A 173 16.26 4.44 0.54
N THR A 174 15.70 3.24 0.48
CA THR A 174 14.25 3.04 0.39
C THR A 174 13.57 3.39 1.72
N LEU A 175 14.13 2.92 2.84
CA LEU A 175 13.57 3.19 4.17
C LEU A 175 13.53 4.69 4.51
N ASP A 176 14.50 5.47 4.06
CA ASP A 176 14.54 6.92 4.23
C ASP A 176 13.42 7.65 3.46
N ARG A 177 12.88 7.04 2.40
CA ARG A 177 11.83 7.63 1.55
C ARG A 177 10.42 7.20 1.91
N VAL A 178 10.27 6.21 2.77
CA VAL A 178 8.98 5.74 3.26
C VAL A 178 8.79 6.07 4.74
N ARG A 179 7.55 6.06 5.20
CA ARG A 179 7.23 6.09 6.63
C ARG A 179 7.01 4.66 7.09
N LYS A 180 8.07 4.03 7.63
CA LYS A 180 7.99 2.68 8.18
C LYS A 180 7.18 2.69 9.49
N ILE A 181 6.26 1.75 9.62
CA ILE A 181 5.43 1.49 10.79
C ILE A 181 5.56 0.01 11.12
N GLU A 182 6.07 -0.29 12.31
CA GLU A 182 6.12 -1.67 12.81
C GLU A 182 4.87 -1.95 13.62
N VAL A 183 4.11 -2.97 13.19
CA VAL A 183 2.85 -3.37 13.80
C VAL A 183 3.01 -4.69 14.52
N LEU A 184 2.59 -4.72 15.78
CA LEU A 184 2.65 -5.90 16.63
C LEU A 184 1.23 -6.34 17.00
N PRO A 185 0.98 -7.64 17.15
CA PRO A 185 -0.29 -8.16 17.62
C PRO A 185 -0.53 -7.71 19.07
N GLU A 186 -1.75 -7.28 19.37
CA GLU A 186 -2.16 -6.88 20.71
C GLU A 186 -3.56 -7.42 21.02
N LEU A 187 -3.67 -8.28 22.04
CA LEU A 187 -4.92 -8.96 22.38
C LEU A 187 -6.03 -7.99 22.76
N SER A 188 -5.74 -6.93 23.50
CA SER A 188 -6.73 -5.94 23.95
C SER A 188 -7.40 -5.25 22.76
N VAL A 189 -6.62 -4.92 21.73
CA VAL A 189 -7.12 -4.31 20.50
C VAL A 189 -7.97 -5.31 19.71
N TRP A 190 -7.53 -6.56 19.63
CA TRP A 190 -8.30 -7.61 18.98
C TRP A 190 -9.62 -7.89 19.68
N LEU A 191 -9.64 -7.90 21.02
CA LEU A 191 -10.87 -8.10 21.80
C LEU A 191 -11.89 -6.98 21.53
N SER A 192 -11.45 -5.72 21.42
CA SER A 192 -12.32 -4.60 21.06
C SER A 192 -12.90 -4.75 19.64
N TYR A 193 -12.09 -5.24 18.70
CA TYR A 193 -12.56 -5.59 17.36
C TYR A 193 -13.56 -6.75 17.39
N ALA A 194 -13.28 -7.80 18.18
CA ALA A 194 -14.11 -8.98 18.31
C ALA A 194 -15.51 -8.65 18.87
N GLU A 195 -15.58 -7.77 19.87
CA GLU A 195 -16.83 -7.26 20.44
C GLU A 195 -17.64 -6.49 19.39
N LYS A 196 -17.01 -5.54 18.70
CA LYS A 196 -17.65 -4.73 17.65
C LYS A 196 -18.21 -5.59 16.51
N ASN A 197 -17.50 -6.66 16.15
CA ASN A 197 -17.89 -7.58 15.08
C ASN A 197 -18.67 -8.80 15.56
N GLN A 198 -19.15 -8.82 16.82
CA GLN A 198 -19.98 -9.87 17.38
C GLN A 198 -19.35 -11.27 17.29
N ILE A 199 -18.03 -11.36 17.43
CA ILE A 199 -17.34 -12.64 17.49
C ILE A 199 -17.82 -13.43 18.70
N HIS A 200 -18.05 -14.72 18.53
CA HIS A 200 -18.65 -15.58 19.56
C HIS A 200 -17.88 -15.51 20.89
N SER A 201 -18.61 -15.31 22.00
CA SER A 201 -18.04 -15.09 23.33
C SER A 201 -17.13 -16.22 23.84
N ALA A 202 -17.33 -17.46 23.39
CA ALA A 202 -16.44 -18.56 23.72
C ALA A 202 -15.00 -18.31 23.26
N VAL A 203 -14.80 -17.66 22.08
CA VAL A 203 -13.47 -17.34 21.55
C VAL A 203 -12.82 -16.23 22.36
N THR A 204 -13.56 -15.16 22.66
CA THR A 204 -13.04 -14.03 23.45
C THR A 204 -12.73 -14.45 24.88
N THR A 205 -13.62 -15.23 25.53
CA THR A 205 -13.39 -15.74 26.89
C THR A 205 -12.17 -16.68 26.93
N TYR A 206 -12.03 -17.57 25.93
CA TYR A 206 -10.87 -18.44 25.84
C TYR A 206 -9.56 -17.68 25.76
N LEU A 207 -9.49 -16.69 24.85
CA LEU A 207 -8.28 -15.88 24.67
C LEU A 207 -7.99 -14.96 25.86
N MET A 208 -9.01 -14.50 26.61
CA MET A 208 -8.80 -13.80 27.87
C MET A 208 -8.18 -14.70 28.96
N ALA A 209 -8.53 -15.99 28.96
CA ALA A 209 -7.98 -16.95 29.89
C ALA A 209 -6.61 -17.51 29.49
N HIS A 210 -6.32 -17.50 28.17
CA HIS A 210 -5.12 -18.05 27.55
C HIS A 210 -4.52 -17.05 26.56
N SER A 211 -4.02 -15.94 27.07
CA SER A 211 -3.52 -14.83 26.24
C SER A 211 -2.29 -15.20 25.40
N ASP A 212 -1.52 -16.19 25.83
CA ASP A 212 -0.39 -16.79 25.12
C ASP A 212 -0.81 -17.54 23.83
N HIS A 213 -2.08 -17.93 23.72
CA HIS A 213 -2.63 -18.55 22.51
C HIS A 213 -3.15 -17.54 21.48
N PHE A 214 -3.14 -16.24 21.80
CA PHE A 214 -3.68 -15.21 20.92
C PHE A 214 -2.95 -15.11 19.58
N TYR A 215 -1.63 -15.21 19.61
CA TYR A 215 -0.81 -15.13 18.41
C TYR A 215 0.31 -16.17 18.47
N SER A 216 0.19 -17.21 17.68
CA SER A 216 1.22 -18.23 17.48
C SER A 216 1.34 -18.54 16.00
N VAL A 217 2.52 -18.35 15.44
CA VAL A 217 2.88 -18.76 14.08
C VAL A 217 3.98 -19.79 14.20
N SER A 218 3.66 -21.04 13.88
CA SER A 218 4.59 -22.19 13.86
C SER A 218 5.16 -22.41 12.48
#